data_8d201dff4cdf7d7764edfeead12e7fbd
#
_entry.id   8d201dff4cdf7d7764edfeead12e7fbd
#
_cell.length_a   1.000
_cell.length_b   1.000
_cell.length_c   1.000
_cell.angle_alpha   90.00
_cell.angle_beta   90.00
_cell.angle_gamma   90.00
#
_symmetry.space_group_name_H-M   'P 1'
#
loop_
_entity.id
_entity.type
_entity.pdbx_description
1 polymer ?
#
loop_
_entity_poly.entity_id
_entity_poly.type
_entity_poly.pdbx_seq_one_letter_code
_entity_poly.pdbx_strand_id
1 'polypeptide(L)'
;MNTIEQFEQEQVAALTEGGDIPEFSPGDTVRVRVKVVEGTRERLQAFEGVCIGRRNRGINSSFTVRKISYGEGVERVFPLYSPRIDGIELIRRGDVRRAKLYYLRSLRGKRARIAEKTTGAAGKAAARERAVAAEAKAASKKSKSAE
;
A
#
# COMPACT_ATOMS: atom_id res chain seq x y z
N MET A 1 -27.29 0.00 16.79
CA MET A 1 -26.39 -0.83 15.94
C MET A 1 -27.07 -2.16 15.66
N ASN A 2 -27.03 -2.60 14.41
CA ASN A 2 -27.58 -3.89 14.03
C ASN A 2 -26.65 -5.02 14.53
N THR A 3 -27.17 -6.17 14.91
CA THR A 3 -26.38 -7.34 15.38
C THR A 3 -25.31 -7.76 14.34
N ILE A 4 -25.62 -7.60 13.04
CA ILE A 4 -24.68 -7.89 11.95
C ILE A 4 -23.51 -6.91 11.97
N GLU A 5 -23.76 -5.61 12.19
CA GLU A 5 -22.71 -4.59 12.26
C GLU A 5 -21.80 -4.80 13.47
N GLN A 6 -22.35 -5.22 14.61
CA GLN A 6 -21.54 -5.57 15.80
C GLN A 6 -20.63 -6.74 15.48
N PHE A 7 -21.16 -7.79 14.87
CA PHE A 7 -20.37 -8.96 14.50
C PHE A 7 -19.27 -8.62 13.46
N GLU A 8 -19.58 -7.80 12.47
CA GLU A 8 -18.56 -7.33 11.50
C GLU A 8 -17.45 -6.52 12.19
N GLN A 9 -17.78 -5.68 13.16
CA GLN A 9 -16.80 -4.90 13.91
C GLN A 9 -15.89 -5.79 14.77
N GLU A 10 -16.46 -6.79 15.44
CA GLU A 10 -15.68 -7.78 16.20
C GLU A 10 -14.72 -8.56 15.30
N GLN A 11 -15.18 -8.98 14.12
CA GLN A 11 -14.35 -9.68 13.16
C GLN A 11 -13.23 -8.78 12.61
N VAL A 12 -13.52 -7.51 12.30
CA VAL A 12 -12.50 -6.56 11.87
C VAL A 12 -11.47 -6.31 12.97
N ALA A 13 -11.90 -6.16 14.22
CA ALA A 13 -11.00 -5.99 15.35
C ALA A 13 -10.06 -7.20 15.50
N ALA A 14 -10.59 -8.41 15.47
CA ALA A 14 -9.81 -9.64 15.55
C ALA A 14 -8.80 -9.79 14.39
N LEU A 15 -9.18 -9.40 13.17
CA LEU A 15 -8.28 -9.43 12.00
C LEU A 15 -7.22 -8.34 12.02
N THR A 16 -7.47 -7.25 12.74
CA THR A 16 -6.54 -6.11 12.84
C THR A 16 -5.52 -6.31 13.97
N GLU A 17 -5.83 -7.12 14.99
CA GLU A 17 -4.89 -7.45 16.08
C GLU A 17 -3.58 -8.08 15.59
N GLY A 18 -3.60 -8.73 14.42
CA GLY A 18 -2.43 -9.37 13.80
C GLY A 18 -1.53 -8.49 12.94
N GLY A 19 -1.89 -7.25 12.67
CA GLY A 19 -1.09 -6.38 11.79
C GLY A 19 -1.62 -4.95 11.69
N ASP A 20 -0.71 -4.00 11.73
CA ASP A 20 -1.03 -2.58 11.54
C ASP A 20 -1.26 -2.30 10.04
N ILE A 21 -2.47 -1.88 9.70
CA ILE A 21 -2.83 -1.49 8.34
C ILE A 21 -2.56 0.00 8.19
N PRO A 22 -1.58 0.41 7.35
CA PRO A 22 -1.26 1.81 7.19
C PRO A 22 -2.43 2.59 6.58
N GLU A 23 -2.54 3.83 6.95
CA GLU A 23 -3.50 4.74 6.35
C GLU A 23 -3.00 5.21 4.98
N PHE A 24 -3.66 4.77 3.90
CA PHE A 24 -3.34 5.15 2.53
C PHE A 24 -4.61 5.51 1.75
N SER A 25 -4.43 6.27 0.69
CA SER A 25 -5.49 6.79 -0.18
C SER A 25 -5.24 6.43 -1.65
N PRO A 26 -6.25 6.52 -2.51
CA PRO A 26 -6.01 6.44 -3.95
C PRO A 26 -4.97 7.48 -4.40
N GLY A 27 -4.06 7.05 -5.28
CA GLY A 27 -2.89 7.83 -5.71
C GLY A 27 -1.60 7.47 -5.00
N ASP A 28 -1.67 6.84 -3.84
CA ASP A 28 -0.49 6.41 -3.10
C ASP A 28 0.16 5.19 -3.74
N THR A 29 1.48 5.12 -3.67
CA THR A 29 2.22 3.92 -4.07
C THR A 29 2.36 3.02 -2.86
N VAL A 30 1.83 1.82 -2.98
CA VAL A 30 1.82 0.81 -1.92
C VAL A 30 2.50 -0.47 -2.37
N ARG A 31 3.13 -1.14 -1.43
CA ARG A 31 3.68 -2.49 -1.61
C ARG A 31 2.88 -3.45 -0.76
N VAL A 32 2.23 -4.40 -1.40
CA VAL A 32 1.44 -5.44 -0.74
C VAL A 32 2.24 -6.73 -0.74
N ARG A 33 2.51 -7.29 0.44
CA ARG A 33 3.14 -8.60 0.59
C ARG A 33 2.04 -9.65 0.68
N VAL A 34 2.03 -10.56 -0.26
CA VAL A 34 1.02 -11.61 -0.39
C VAL A 34 1.66 -12.96 -0.12
N LYS A 35 1.06 -13.75 0.75
CA LYS A 35 1.41 -15.15 0.99
C LYS A 35 0.91 -16.00 -0.17
N VAL A 36 1.82 -16.66 -0.85
CA VAL A 36 1.54 -17.58 -1.94
C VAL A 36 1.93 -18.99 -1.51
N VAL A 37 1.00 -19.89 -1.58
CA VAL A 37 1.20 -21.32 -1.29
C VAL A 37 1.32 -22.07 -2.60
N GLU A 38 2.48 -22.70 -2.81
CA GLU A 38 2.79 -23.50 -4.00
C GLU A 38 3.08 -24.94 -3.56
N GLY A 39 2.06 -25.80 -3.60
CA GLY A 39 2.17 -27.15 -3.04
C GLY A 39 2.41 -27.12 -1.54
N THR A 40 3.58 -27.60 -1.11
CA THR A 40 4.01 -27.60 0.31
C THR A 40 4.85 -26.36 0.70
N ARG A 41 5.16 -25.49 -0.25
CA ARG A 41 6.03 -24.32 -0.06
C ARG A 41 5.22 -23.06 0.05
N GLU A 42 5.47 -22.27 1.09
CA GLU A 42 4.94 -20.93 1.26
C GLU A 42 6.02 -19.91 0.93
N ARG A 43 5.65 -18.86 0.20
CA ARG A 43 6.53 -17.72 -0.08
C ARG A 43 5.77 -16.40 -0.05
N LEU A 44 6.48 -15.33 0.26
CA LEU A 44 5.95 -13.98 0.17
C LEU A 44 6.24 -13.39 -1.21
N GLN A 45 5.20 -12.90 -1.86
CA GLN A 45 5.31 -12.17 -3.12
C GLN A 45 4.90 -10.72 -2.92
N ALA A 46 5.80 -9.79 -3.24
CA ALA A 46 5.50 -8.37 -3.20
C ALA A 46 4.83 -7.91 -4.50
N PHE A 47 3.73 -7.18 -4.35
CA PHE A 47 3.06 -6.49 -5.44
C PHE A 47 3.12 -4.99 -5.15
N GLU A 48 3.96 -4.26 -5.89
CA GLU A 48 4.16 -2.83 -5.74
C GLU A 48 3.51 -2.07 -6.89
N GLY A 49 2.72 -1.05 -6.57
CA GLY A 49 2.06 -0.24 -7.57
C GLY A 49 1.27 0.91 -6.96
N VAL A 50 0.54 1.61 -7.80
CA VAL A 50 -0.30 2.73 -7.42
C VAL A 50 -1.70 2.24 -7.06
N CYS A 51 -2.22 2.67 -5.91
CA CYS A 51 -3.61 2.45 -5.55
C CYS A 51 -4.51 3.32 -6.44
N ILE A 52 -5.31 2.71 -7.30
CA ILE A 52 -6.21 3.43 -8.21
C ILE A 52 -7.63 3.59 -7.65
N GLY A 53 -7.96 2.86 -6.62
CA GLY A 53 -9.26 2.96 -5.97
C GLY A 53 -9.31 2.20 -4.67
N ARG A 54 -10.06 2.71 -3.72
CA ARG A 54 -10.35 2.07 -2.43
C ARG A 54 -11.86 2.06 -2.22
N ARG A 55 -12.37 0.97 -1.68
CA ARG A 55 -13.77 0.80 -1.29
C ARG A 55 -13.78 0.44 0.19
N ASN A 56 -14.42 1.26 1.00
CA ASN A 56 -14.62 1.00 2.41
C ASN A 56 -16.03 0.41 2.60
N ARG A 57 -16.08 -0.84 3.06
CA ARG A 57 -17.33 -1.60 3.30
C ARG A 57 -17.14 -2.55 4.49
N GLY A 58 -16.84 -2.01 5.67
CA GLY A 58 -16.59 -2.86 6.84
C GLY A 58 -15.57 -3.97 6.52
N ILE A 59 -15.87 -5.20 6.86
CA ILE A 59 -15.03 -6.37 6.61
C ILE A 59 -14.76 -6.60 5.09
N ASN A 60 -15.68 -6.21 4.21
CA ASN A 60 -15.58 -6.35 2.76
C ASN A 60 -14.82 -5.19 2.08
N SER A 61 -14.06 -4.42 2.84
CA SER A 61 -13.21 -3.35 2.31
C SER A 61 -12.16 -3.90 1.35
N SER A 62 -11.94 -3.20 0.25
CA SER A 62 -10.98 -3.62 -0.77
C SER A 62 -10.32 -2.43 -1.44
N PHE A 63 -9.16 -2.66 -2.03
CA PHE A 63 -8.44 -1.67 -2.81
C PHE A 63 -7.83 -2.29 -4.06
N THR A 64 -7.66 -1.47 -5.08
CA THR A 64 -7.09 -1.91 -6.36
C THR A 64 -5.74 -1.26 -6.57
N VAL A 65 -4.73 -2.08 -6.83
CA VAL A 65 -3.37 -1.63 -7.12
C VAL A 65 -3.05 -1.90 -8.58
N ARG A 66 -2.52 -0.88 -9.27
CA ARG A 66 -2.08 -0.95 -10.65
C ARG A 66 -0.56 -0.80 -10.72
N LYS A 67 0.06 -1.67 -11.50
CA LYS A 67 1.47 -1.54 -11.89
C LYS A 67 1.64 -1.79 -13.38
N ILE A 68 2.75 -1.34 -13.94
CA ILE A 68 3.18 -1.70 -15.27
C ILE A 68 4.26 -2.78 -15.14
N SER A 69 4.00 -3.93 -15.74
CA SER A 69 4.90 -5.06 -15.74
C SER A 69 5.18 -5.47 -17.18
N TYR A 70 6.47 -5.44 -17.59
CA TYR A 70 6.89 -5.75 -18.96
C TYR A 70 6.12 -4.98 -20.05
N GLY A 71 5.83 -3.70 -19.81
CA GLY A 71 5.08 -2.85 -20.74
C GLY A 71 3.56 -2.99 -20.65
N GLU A 72 3.03 -3.98 -19.91
CA GLU A 72 1.61 -4.22 -19.73
C GLU A 72 1.11 -3.70 -18.39
N GLY A 73 -0.10 -3.10 -18.40
CA GLY A 73 -0.77 -2.67 -17.18
C GLY A 73 -1.42 -3.86 -16.47
N VAL A 74 -1.01 -4.13 -15.26
CA VAL A 74 -1.57 -5.17 -14.40
C VAL A 74 -2.28 -4.53 -13.23
N GLU A 75 -3.54 -4.90 -13.02
CA GLU A 75 -4.35 -4.47 -11.89
C GLU A 75 -4.71 -5.67 -11.03
N ARG A 76 -4.63 -5.50 -9.73
CA ARG A 76 -5.06 -6.52 -8.77
C ARG A 76 -5.89 -5.89 -7.68
N VAL A 77 -7.02 -6.53 -7.37
CA VAL A 77 -7.89 -6.16 -6.26
C VAL A 77 -7.47 -6.96 -5.03
N PHE A 78 -7.25 -6.26 -3.93
CA PHE A 78 -6.91 -6.85 -2.65
C PHE A 78 -8.02 -6.58 -1.65
N PRO A 79 -8.62 -7.60 -1.04
CA PRO A 79 -9.45 -7.43 0.16
C PRO A 79 -8.55 -6.95 1.31
N LEU A 80 -8.97 -5.88 2.01
CA LEU A 80 -8.12 -5.22 3.01
C LEU A 80 -7.77 -6.13 4.20
N TYR A 81 -8.73 -6.94 4.62
CA TYR A 81 -8.63 -7.83 5.78
C TYR A 81 -8.36 -9.30 5.40
N SER A 82 -7.77 -9.55 4.23
CA SER A 82 -7.48 -10.91 3.79
C SER A 82 -6.32 -11.52 4.57
N PRO A 83 -6.45 -12.74 5.09
CA PRO A 83 -5.35 -13.45 5.78
C PRO A 83 -4.17 -13.79 4.88
N ARG A 84 -4.36 -13.73 3.56
CA ARG A 84 -3.27 -13.90 2.57
C ARG A 84 -2.37 -12.68 2.46
N ILE A 85 -2.79 -11.52 2.95
CA ILE A 85 -1.97 -10.33 2.99
C ILE A 85 -1.14 -10.38 4.27
N ASP A 86 0.18 -10.46 4.11
CA ASP A 86 1.14 -10.44 5.21
C ASP A 86 1.35 -9.02 5.74
N GLY A 87 1.35 -8.04 4.84
CA GLY A 87 1.48 -6.64 5.21
C GLY A 87 1.33 -5.70 4.03
N ILE A 88 1.02 -4.47 4.34
CA ILE A 88 0.90 -3.37 3.39
C ILE A 88 1.88 -2.28 3.81
N GLU A 89 2.76 -1.88 2.90
CA GLU A 89 3.73 -0.81 3.11
C GLU A 89 3.37 0.39 2.24
N LEU A 90 3.31 1.56 2.85
CA LEU A 90 3.17 2.82 2.13
C LEU A 90 4.55 3.31 1.69
N ILE A 91 4.81 3.35 0.38
CA ILE A 91 6.11 3.77 -0.16
C ILE A 91 6.13 5.28 -0.42
N ARG A 92 5.06 5.79 -1.03
CA ARG A 92 4.96 7.19 -1.42
C ARG A 92 3.51 7.66 -1.42
N ARG A 93 3.28 8.86 -0.93
CA ARG A 93 1.97 9.52 -0.99
C ARG A 93 1.82 10.28 -2.29
N GLY A 94 0.72 10.04 -2.99
CA GLY A 94 0.40 10.72 -4.25
C GLY A 94 -0.50 11.93 -4.03
N ASP A 95 -0.33 12.94 -4.84
CA ASP A 95 -1.20 14.12 -4.88
C ASP A 95 -2.19 13.97 -6.04
N VAL A 96 -3.43 13.65 -5.70
CA VAL A 96 -4.51 13.43 -6.66
C VAL A 96 -5.78 14.13 -6.21
N ARG A 97 -6.63 14.52 -7.17
CA ARG A 97 -7.92 15.18 -6.93
C ARG A 97 -9.11 14.23 -6.95
N ARG A 98 -8.92 13.03 -7.49
CA ARG A 98 -9.99 12.04 -7.68
C ARG A 98 -9.82 10.86 -6.74
N ALA A 99 -10.93 10.29 -6.29
CA ALA A 99 -10.95 9.07 -5.48
C ALA A 99 -10.83 7.79 -6.32
N LYS A 100 -11.12 7.84 -7.61
CA LYS A 100 -11.01 6.73 -8.56
C LYS A 100 -10.15 7.17 -9.74
N LEU A 101 -9.03 6.48 -9.95
CA LEU A 101 -8.00 6.87 -10.92
C LEU A 101 -8.03 5.96 -12.15
N TYR A 102 -9.20 5.64 -12.66
CA TYR A 102 -9.36 4.75 -13.83
C TYR A 102 -8.81 5.35 -15.12
N TYR A 103 -8.65 6.68 -15.19
CA TYR A 103 -8.01 7.35 -16.31
C TYR A 103 -6.54 6.94 -16.53
N LEU A 104 -5.88 6.42 -15.50
CA LEU A 104 -4.50 5.91 -15.62
C LEU A 104 -4.38 4.71 -16.55
N ARG A 105 -5.48 4.02 -16.82
CA ARG A 105 -5.50 2.86 -17.73
C ARG A 105 -5.12 3.23 -19.16
N SER A 106 -5.51 4.41 -19.62
CA SER A 106 -5.21 4.93 -20.95
C SER A 106 -3.88 5.69 -21.02
N LEU A 107 -3.27 6.04 -19.90
CA LEU A 107 -2.05 6.82 -19.83
C LEU A 107 -0.82 5.93 -19.70
N ARG A 108 0.26 6.33 -20.40
CA ARG A 108 1.58 5.67 -20.36
C ARG A 108 2.70 6.69 -20.20
N GLY A 109 3.84 6.22 -19.66
CA GLY A 109 5.05 7.01 -19.53
C GLY A 109 4.91 8.24 -18.62
N LYS A 110 5.36 9.38 -19.06
CA LYS A 110 5.37 10.63 -18.26
C LYS A 110 3.97 11.09 -17.85
N ARG A 111 2.95 10.85 -18.68
CA ARG A 111 1.56 11.23 -18.39
C ARG A 111 0.91 10.42 -17.28
N ALA A 112 1.40 9.22 -17.02
CA ALA A 112 0.92 8.35 -15.96
C ALA A 112 1.59 8.62 -14.60
N ARG A 113 2.54 9.55 -14.52
CA ARG A 113 3.21 9.88 -13.26
C ARG A 113 2.30 10.71 -12.37
N ILE A 114 2.18 10.28 -11.13
CA ILE A 114 1.48 11.01 -10.08
C ILE A 114 2.52 11.80 -9.29
N ALA A 115 2.26 13.10 -9.11
CA ALA A 115 3.10 13.95 -8.29
C ALA A 115 3.08 13.48 -6.83
N GLU A 116 4.21 13.61 -6.15
CA GLU A 116 4.29 13.29 -4.74
C GLU A 116 3.71 14.43 -3.90
N LYS A 117 2.91 14.07 -2.90
CA LYS A 117 2.33 15.02 -1.96
C LYS A 117 3.40 15.50 -0.97
N THR A 118 3.99 16.65 -1.27
CA THR A 118 5.03 17.28 -0.44
C THR A 118 4.46 18.31 0.55
N THR A 119 3.21 18.74 0.34
CA THR A 119 2.54 19.77 1.14
C THR A 119 1.61 19.16 2.20
N GLY A 120 1.42 19.90 3.29
CA GLY A 120 0.55 19.50 4.40
C GLY A 120 1.25 18.65 5.47
N ALA A 121 0.52 18.31 6.53
CA ALA A 121 1.03 17.55 7.66
C ALA A 121 1.54 16.16 7.25
N ALA A 122 0.81 15.48 6.35
CA ALA A 122 1.18 14.17 5.84
C ALA A 122 2.45 14.19 4.97
N GLY A 123 2.65 15.25 4.16
CA GLY A 123 3.89 15.41 3.37
C GLY A 123 5.10 15.69 4.26
N LYS A 124 4.92 16.50 5.30
CA LYS A 124 5.98 16.79 6.29
C LYS A 124 6.36 15.56 7.10
N ALA A 125 5.38 14.72 7.49
CA ALA A 125 5.64 13.47 8.19
C ALA A 125 6.43 12.48 7.31
N ALA A 126 6.01 12.26 6.08
CA ALA A 126 6.72 11.40 5.14
C ALA A 126 8.15 11.89 4.82
N ALA A 127 8.35 13.21 4.74
CA ALA A 127 9.69 13.79 4.56
C ALA A 127 10.58 13.56 5.79
N ARG A 128 10.04 13.66 7.01
CA ARG A 128 10.77 13.35 8.25
C ARG A 128 11.16 11.88 8.34
N GLU A 129 10.24 10.97 8.05
CA GLU A 129 10.52 9.53 8.06
C GLU A 129 11.63 9.15 7.06
N ARG A 130 11.63 9.76 5.88
CA ARG A 130 12.68 9.56 4.88
C ARG A 130 14.03 10.12 5.33
N ALA A 131 14.04 11.26 5.96
CA ALA A 131 15.25 11.85 6.51
C ALA A 131 15.86 10.93 7.58
N VAL A 132 15.06 10.45 8.51
CA VAL A 132 15.48 9.50 9.55
C VAL A 132 15.97 8.18 8.95
N ALA A 133 15.25 7.64 7.96
CA ALA A 133 15.66 6.41 7.27
C ALA A 133 16.96 6.60 6.46
N ALA A 134 17.18 7.77 5.88
CA ALA A 134 18.39 8.10 5.15
C ALA A 134 19.59 8.22 6.10
N GLU A 135 19.40 8.86 7.25
CA GLU A 135 20.43 8.97 8.30
C GLU A 135 20.81 7.60 8.88
N ALA A 136 19.81 6.74 9.15
CA ALA A 136 20.05 5.38 9.61
C ALA A 136 20.84 4.54 8.59
N LYS A 137 20.51 4.68 7.29
CA LYS A 137 21.27 4.02 6.21
C LYS A 137 22.70 4.57 6.08
N ALA A 138 22.88 5.88 6.24
CA ALA A 138 24.20 6.50 6.21
C ALA A 138 25.05 6.05 7.40
N ALA A 139 24.48 5.95 8.58
CA ALA A 139 25.15 5.46 9.78
C ALA A 139 25.57 3.99 9.64
N SER A 140 24.69 3.12 9.13
CA SER A 140 24.99 1.71 8.90
C SER A 140 26.06 1.48 7.82
N LYS A 141 26.12 2.37 6.82
CA LYS A 141 27.15 2.31 5.78
C LYS A 141 28.53 2.76 6.31
N LYS A 142 28.53 3.70 7.26
CA LYS A 142 29.76 4.22 7.87
C LYS A 142 30.38 3.21 8.85
N SER A 143 29.55 2.44 9.56
CA SER A 143 30.04 1.36 10.43
C SER A 143 30.64 0.19 9.64
N LYS A 144 30.07 -0.15 8.47
CA LYS A 144 30.60 -1.20 7.58
C LYS A 144 31.88 -0.85 6.82
N SER A 145 32.24 0.43 6.73
CA SER A 145 33.48 0.89 6.08
C SER A 145 34.63 1.12 7.07
N ALA A 146 34.40 0.89 8.38
CA ALA A 146 35.36 1.06 9.44
C ALA A 146 35.91 -0.27 10.00
N GLU A 147 35.44 -1.40 9.48
CA GLU A 147 35.98 -2.75 9.66
C GLU A 147 36.81 -3.16 8.43
#